data_01465bcf6169bc7481d88c3ebee3385a
#
_entry.id   01465bcf6169bc7481d88c3ebee3385a
#
_cell.length_a   1.000
_cell.length_b   1.000
_cell.length_c   1.000
_cell.angle_alpha   90.00
_cell.angle_beta   90.00
_cell.angle_gamma   90.00
#
_symmetry.space_group_name_H-M   'P 1'
#
loop_
_entity.id
_entity.type
_entity.pdbx_description
1 polymer ?
#
loop_
_entity_poly.entity_id
_entity_poly.type
_entity_poly.pdbx_seq_one_letter_code
_entity_poly.pdbx_strand_id
1 'polypeptide(L)'
;MAELSQETMASVLARYRNECHERKTHRENTMVHFAAQNARAIDEFQRRQRRLPASNTDLWAELTKYEKDKKSGVTGPLIRKALRAFLEKEQNSLCCYCQRPLVNIAHAKPIEHILPRVDFVQYTFHFWNLAVACFDCNQIKLDAVWVNDDKRDLEAYPAPAAFTEMYHPRFHKFAEHVRFIRVQTNEQIISIYVGITVQGQQLCLKLLKDLSAREIVLNSNPELKAALEVINVHAATNENSLRPEMEAFHKALAESTSQLIKGGTR
;
A
#
# COMPACT_ATOMS: atom_id res chain seq x y z
N MET A 1 9.20 25.26 -13.16
CA MET A 1 8.82 23.92 -12.69
C MET A 1 8.33 23.16 -13.89
N ALA A 2 9.04 22.12 -14.34
CA ALA A 2 8.57 21.30 -15.43
C ALA A 2 7.35 20.51 -14.93
N GLU A 3 6.17 20.81 -15.43
CA GLU A 3 5.00 19.94 -15.29
C GLU A 3 5.40 18.55 -15.81
N LEU A 4 5.44 17.57 -14.91
CA LEU A 4 5.48 16.19 -15.33
C LEU A 4 4.22 15.99 -16.17
N SER A 5 4.39 15.69 -17.45
CA SER A 5 3.32 15.24 -18.34
C SER A 5 2.68 14.04 -17.65
N GLN A 6 1.52 14.28 -17.05
CA GLN A 6 0.88 13.27 -16.25
C GLN A 6 0.37 12.20 -17.19
N GLU A 7 0.89 10.99 -17.03
CA GLU A 7 0.42 9.84 -17.77
C GLU A 7 -1.09 9.65 -17.53
N THR A 8 -1.84 9.41 -18.59
CA THR A 8 -3.27 9.18 -18.47
C THR A 8 -3.56 7.79 -17.89
N MET A 9 -4.69 7.63 -17.22
CA MET A 9 -5.15 6.32 -16.75
C MET A 9 -5.20 5.29 -17.87
N ALA A 10 -5.65 5.69 -19.06
CA ALA A 10 -5.71 4.82 -20.24
C ALA A 10 -4.32 4.29 -20.63
N SER A 11 -3.29 5.14 -20.57
CA SER A 11 -1.91 4.76 -20.87
C SER A 11 -1.37 3.75 -19.86
N VAL A 12 -1.58 3.99 -18.55
CA VAL A 12 -1.18 3.04 -17.49
C VAL A 12 -1.86 1.69 -17.67
N LEU A 13 -3.16 1.68 -17.92
CA LEU A 13 -3.93 0.46 -18.17
C LEU A 13 -3.43 -0.30 -19.41
N ALA A 14 -3.07 0.42 -20.47
CA ALA A 14 -2.51 -0.19 -21.69
C ALA A 14 -1.14 -0.84 -21.40
N ARG A 15 -0.27 -0.18 -20.63
CA ARG A 15 1.01 -0.77 -20.20
C ARG A 15 0.79 -2.00 -19.33
N TYR A 16 -0.06 -1.91 -18.31
CA TYR A 16 -0.41 -3.05 -17.45
C TYR A 16 -0.94 -4.23 -18.29
N ARG A 17 -1.88 -3.98 -19.21
CA ARG A 17 -2.41 -5.01 -20.10
C ARG A 17 -1.30 -5.72 -20.89
N ASN A 18 -0.31 -4.98 -21.37
CA ASN A 18 0.78 -5.55 -22.17
C ASN A 18 1.79 -6.33 -21.34
N GLU A 19 1.96 -5.99 -20.05
CA GLU A 19 3.02 -6.51 -19.20
C GLU A 19 2.55 -7.53 -18.16
N CYS A 20 1.24 -7.56 -17.80
CA CYS A 20 0.76 -8.33 -16.65
C CYS A 20 0.98 -9.86 -16.76
N HIS A 21 1.00 -10.41 -17.95
CA HIS A 21 1.26 -11.83 -18.19
C HIS A 21 1.94 -12.05 -19.55
N GLU A 22 2.65 -13.16 -19.70
CA GLU A 22 3.25 -13.56 -20.97
C GLU A 22 2.18 -13.96 -22.01
N ARG A 23 1.19 -14.76 -21.58
CA ARG A 23 0.14 -15.26 -22.48
C ARG A 23 -0.93 -14.21 -22.76
N LYS A 24 -1.26 -13.99 -24.03
CA LYS A 24 -2.29 -13.05 -24.47
C LYS A 24 -3.64 -13.31 -23.82
N THR A 25 -4.08 -14.58 -23.76
CA THR A 25 -5.35 -14.98 -23.13
C THR A 25 -5.40 -14.63 -21.64
N HIS A 26 -4.28 -14.75 -20.92
CA HIS A 26 -4.20 -14.35 -19.52
C HIS A 26 -4.32 -12.84 -19.35
N ARG A 27 -3.71 -12.05 -20.23
CA ARG A 27 -3.84 -10.59 -20.25
C ARG A 27 -5.29 -10.16 -20.45
N GLU A 28 -5.94 -10.71 -21.47
CA GLU A 28 -7.33 -10.40 -21.79
C GLU A 28 -8.28 -10.76 -20.65
N ASN A 29 -8.16 -11.96 -20.10
CA ASN A 29 -8.99 -12.40 -18.98
C ASN A 29 -8.75 -11.57 -17.71
N THR A 30 -7.49 -11.20 -17.43
CA THR A 30 -7.16 -10.30 -16.32
C THR A 30 -7.83 -8.94 -16.48
N MET A 31 -7.76 -8.34 -17.66
CA MET A 31 -8.38 -7.04 -17.91
C MET A 31 -9.90 -7.09 -17.83
N VAL A 32 -10.52 -8.13 -18.39
CA VAL A 32 -11.98 -8.33 -18.29
C VAL A 32 -12.41 -8.47 -16.83
N HIS A 33 -11.69 -9.30 -16.05
CA HIS A 33 -12.03 -9.48 -14.64
C HIS A 33 -11.81 -8.21 -13.82
N PHE A 34 -10.71 -7.51 -14.06
CA PHE A 34 -10.39 -6.26 -13.37
C PHE A 34 -11.43 -5.17 -13.67
N ALA A 35 -11.84 -5.02 -14.92
CA ALA A 35 -12.90 -4.10 -15.33
C ALA A 35 -14.26 -4.44 -14.67
N ALA A 36 -14.61 -5.73 -14.60
CA ALA A 36 -15.83 -6.17 -13.93
C ALA A 36 -15.82 -5.84 -12.42
N GLN A 37 -14.70 -6.05 -11.74
CA GLN A 37 -14.57 -5.69 -10.32
C GLN A 37 -14.62 -4.18 -10.10
N ASN A 38 -14.03 -3.39 -11.00
CA ASN A 38 -14.12 -1.93 -10.94
C ASN A 38 -15.56 -1.44 -11.14
N ALA A 39 -16.30 -2.02 -12.07
CA ALA A 39 -17.73 -1.69 -12.24
C ALA A 39 -18.55 -2.00 -10.99
N ARG A 40 -18.29 -3.13 -10.32
CA ARG A 40 -18.94 -3.48 -9.03
C ARG A 40 -18.58 -2.48 -7.92
N ALA A 41 -17.36 -1.98 -7.90
CA ALA A 41 -16.93 -0.99 -6.92
C ALA A 41 -17.66 0.36 -7.12
N ILE A 42 -17.87 0.77 -8.36
CA ILE A 42 -18.65 1.97 -8.71
C ILE A 42 -20.13 1.76 -8.36
N ASP A 43 -20.71 0.61 -8.68
CA ASP A 43 -22.11 0.28 -8.30
C ASP A 43 -22.31 0.31 -6.79
N GLU A 44 -21.39 -0.28 -6.01
CA GLU A 44 -21.44 -0.24 -4.55
C GLU A 44 -21.34 1.20 -4.02
N PHE A 45 -20.49 2.04 -4.61
CA PHE A 45 -20.43 3.47 -4.28
C PHE A 45 -21.78 4.16 -4.54
N GLN A 46 -22.38 3.98 -5.72
CA GLN A 46 -23.68 4.57 -6.05
C GLN A 46 -24.78 4.07 -5.12
N ARG A 47 -24.74 2.82 -4.68
CA ARG A 47 -25.67 2.27 -3.67
C ARG A 47 -25.53 3.02 -2.34
N ARG A 48 -24.28 3.25 -1.87
CA ARG A 48 -23.99 3.99 -0.64
C ARG A 48 -24.49 5.44 -0.73
N GLN A 49 -24.28 6.11 -1.86
CA GLN A 49 -24.79 7.46 -2.11
C GLN A 49 -26.31 7.54 -2.02
N ARG A 50 -27.01 6.52 -2.48
CA ARG A 50 -28.48 6.41 -2.38
C ARG A 50 -28.95 5.91 -1.01
N ARG A 51 -28.06 5.74 -0.04
CA ARG A 51 -28.35 5.20 1.30
C ARG A 51 -29.04 3.82 1.27
N LEU A 52 -28.78 3.02 0.24
CA LEU A 52 -29.21 1.65 0.17
C LEU A 52 -28.32 0.77 1.07
N PRO A 53 -28.81 -0.40 1.53
CA PRO A 53 -27.97 -1.32 2.31
C PRO A 53 -26.67 -1.60 1.60
N ALA A 54 -25.53 -1.36 2.26
CA ALA A 54 -24.22 -1.66 1.72
C ALA A 54 -24.09 -3.18 1.49
N SER A 55 -23.39 -3.55 0.44
CA SER A 55 -22.97 -4.93 0.27
C SER A 55 -21.91 -5.25 1.34
N ASN A 56 -22.09 -6.38 2.05
CA ASN A 56 -21.08 -6.90 2.97
C ASN A 56 -19.90 -7.57 2.25
N THR A 57 -19.80 -7.42 0.94
CA THR A 57 -18.81 -8.09 0.11
C THR A 57 -17.51 -7.29 0.07
N ASP A 58 -16.42 -7.88 0.53
CA ASP A 58 -15.09 -7.36 0.29
C ASP A 58 -14.65 -7.66 -1.15
N LEU A 59 -14.80 -6.67 -2.03
CA LEU A 59 -14.47 -6.80 -3.46
C LEU A 59 -13.00 -7.13 -3.71
N TRP A 60 -12.10 -6.68 -2.84
CA TRP A 60 -10.68 -7.01 -2.94
C TRP A 60 -10.39 -8.46 -2.56
N ALA A 61 -11.09 -8.99 -1.56
CA ALA A 61 -11.04 -10.41 -1.22
C ALA A 61 -11.64 -11.27 -2.34
N GLU A 62 -12.73 -10.81 -2.98
CA GLU A 62 -13.34 -11.49 -4.14
C GLU A 62 -12.35 -11.59 -5.33
N LEU A 63 -11.57 -10.53 -5.60
CA LEU A 63 -10.50 -10.60 -6.59
C LEU A 63 -9.52 -11.74 -6.28
N THR A 64 -9.20 -11.94 -4.99
CA THR A 64 -8.25 -12.98 -4.57
C THR A 64 -8.82 -14.38 -4.72
N LYS A 65 -10.12 -14.55 -4.48
CA LYS A 65 -10.83 -15.85 -4.58
C LYS A 65 -11.18 -16.23 -6.02
N TYR A 66 -10.95 -15.34 -6.98
CA TYR A 66 -11.31 -15.58 -8.36
C TYR A 66 -10.56 -16.78 -8.93
N GLU A 67 -11.32 -17.75 -9.42
CA GLU A 67 -10.83 -18.86 -10.23
C GLU A 67 -11.69 -18.93 -11.49
N LYS A 68 -11.08 -18.64 -12.63
CA LYS A 68 -11.73 -18.94 -13.89
C LYS A 68 -11.43 -20.37 -14.28
N ASP A 69 -12.39 -20.97 -14.98
CA ASP A 69 -12.33 -22.38 -15.40
C ASP A 69 -10.93 -22.76 -15.96
N LYS A 70 -10.63 -24.05 -15.94
CA LYS A 70 -9.33 -24.63 -16.30
C LYS A 70 -8.77 -24.19 -17.67
N LYS A 71 -9.60 -23.63 -18.57
CA LYS A 71 -9.17 -23.22 -19.91
C LYS A 71 -8.47 -21.88 -19.94
N SER A 72 -8.78 -20.93 -19.04
CA SER A 72 -8.14 -19.63 -19.02
C SER A 72 -6.85 -19.60 -18.20
N GLY A 73 -6.72 -20.46 -17.21
CA GLY A 73 -5.54 -20.57 -16.34
C GLY A 73 -5.22 -19.32 -15.50
N VAL A 74 -6.10 -18.31 -15.47
CA VAL A 74 -5.91 -17.09 -14.70
C VAL A 74 -6.70 -17.18 -13.40
N THR A 75 -5.99 -17.01 -12.27
CA THR A 75 -6.58 -17.00 -10.94
C THR A 75 -6.35 -15.65 -10.25
N GLY A 76 -7.14 -15.34 -9.23
CA GLY A 76 -6.99 -14.13 -8.44
C GLY A 76 -5.58 -13.94 -7.86
N PRO A 77 -4.94 -14.97 -7.29
CA PRO A 77 -3.54 -14.91 -6.86
C PRO A 77 -2.57 -14.53 -7.98
N LEU A 78 -2.75 -15.06 -9.19
CA LEU A 78 -1.92 -14.70 -10.35
C LEU A 78 -2.14 -13.25 -10.77
N ILE A 79 -3.39 -12.79 -10.79
CA ILE A 79 -3.73 -11.38 -11.08
C ILE A 79 -3.07 -10.45 -10.04
N ARG A 80 -3.19 -10.76 -8.75
CA ARG A 80 -2.57 -9.97 -7.68
C ARG A 80 -1.05 -9.97 -7.76
N LYS A 81 -0.45 -11.11 -8.09
CA LYS A 81 1.02 -11.21 -8.27
C LYS A 81 1.47 -10.32 -9.43
N ALA A 82 0.78 -10.39 -10.58
CA ALA A 82 1.10 -9.56 -11.75
C ALA A 82 0.91 -8.06 -11.48
N LEU A 83 -0.19 -7.69 -10.81
CA LEU A 83 -0.46 -6.30 -10.42
C LEU A 83 0.62 -5.78 -9.48
N ARG A 84 1.02 -6.56 -8.48
CA ARG A 84 2.09 -6.17 -7.55
C ARG A 84 3.42 -5.98 -8.29
N ALA A 85 3.80 -6.91 -9.15
CA ALA A 85 5.05 -6.81 -9.91
C ALA A 85 5.07 -5.56 -10.81
N PHE A 86 3.95 -5.25 -11.46
CA PHE A 86 3.80 -4.03 -12.24
C PHE A 86 3.97 -2.77 -11.38
N LEU A 87 3.26 -2.67 -10.26
CA LEU A 87 3.34 -1.53 -9.35
C LEU A 87 4.73 -1.38 -8.72
N GLU A 88 5.40 -2.48 -8.34
CA GLU A 88 6.78 -2.46 -7.84
C GLU A 88 7.75 -1.88 -8.88
N LYS A 89 7.59 -2.27 -10.14
CA LYS A 89 8.39 -1.74 -11.26
C LYS A 89 8.18 -0.24 -11.42
N GLU A 90 6.94 0.23 -11.36
CA GLU A 90 6.57 1.65 -11.41
C GLU A 90 7.20 2.47 -10.27
N GLN A 91 7.49 1.85 -9.14
CA GLN A 91 8.06 2.46 -7.94
C GLN A 91 9.57 2.21 -7.79
N ASN A 92 10.26 1.70 -8.81
CA ASN A 92 11.68 1.31 -8.75
C ASN A 92 11.98 0.35 -7.58
N SER A 93 11.04 -0.54 -7.25
CA SER A 93 11.12 -1.48 -6.12
C SER A 93 11.35 -0.80 -4.75
N LEU A 94 10.84 0.42 -4.57
CA LEU A 94 10.85 1.15 -3.32
C LEU A 94 9.45 1.18 -2.69
N CYS A 95 9.38 1.19 -1.36
CA CYS A 95 8.11 1.40 -0.65
C CYS A 95 7.54 2.78 -1.00
N CYS A 96 6.25 2.83 -1.33
CA CYS A 96 5.58 4.06 -1.77
C CYS A 96 5.61 5.20 -0.73
N TYR A 97 5.77 4.88 0.57
CA TYR A 97 5.78 5.87 1.64
C TYR A 97 7.16 6.14 2.21
N CYS A 98 7.95 5.12 2.55
CA CYS A 98 9.22 5.31 3.25
C CYS A 98 10.46 5.21 2.37
N GLN A 99 10.29 4.86 1.09
CA GLN A 99 11.37 4.68 0.11
C GLN A 99 12.43 3.64 0.49
N ARG A 100 12.15 2.77 1.48
CA ARG A 100 13.02 1.62 1.75
C ARG A 100 12.89 0.61 0.62
N PRO A 101 13.99 -0.06 0.21
CA PRO A 101 13.94 -1.08 -0.81
C PRO A 101 12.96 -2.22 -0.44
N LEU A 102 12.16 -2.64 -1.42
CA LEU A 102 11.25 -3.78 -1.31
C LEU A 102 11.92 -5.10 -1.75
N VAL A 103 13.18 -5.08 -2.11
CA VAL A 103 13.94 -6.25 -2.52
C VAL A 103 14.35 -7.08 -1.31
N ASN A 104 14.34 -8.41 -1.48
CA ASN A 104 14.82 -9.38 -0.48
C ASN A 104 14.18 -9.26 0.92
N ILE A 105 12.97 -8.73 1.00
CA ILE A 105 12.21 -8.78 2.24
C ILE A 105 11.36 -10.05 2.28
N ALA A 106 11.52 -10.81 3.35
CA ALA A 106 10.76 -12.03 3.61
C ALA A 106 9.26 -11.74 3.81
N HIS A 107 8.93 -10.47 4.10
CA HIS A 107 7.58 -10.05 4.41
C HIS A 107 6.73 -9.79 3.18
N ALA A 108 5.43 -9.94 3.39
CA ALA A 108 4.44 -9.55 2.41
C ALA A 108 4.68 -8.10 1.96
N LYS A 109 4.64 -7.90 0.65
CA LYS A 109 4.59 -6.59 0.01
C LYS A 109 3.12 -6.33 -0.32
N PRO A 110 2.33 -5.75 0.59
CA PRO A 110 0.91 -5.50 0.34
C PRO A 110 0.73 -4.52 -0.80
N ILE A 111 -0.30 -4.75 -1.60
CA ILE A 111 -0.82 -3.73 -2.48
C ILE A 111 -1.63 -2.80 -1.58
N GLU A 112 -1.18 -1.57 -1.50
CA GLU A 112 -1.71 -0.50 -0.69
C GLU A 112 -2.82 0.23 -1.44
N HIS A 113 -3.92 0.55 -0.74
CA HIS A 113 -4.94 1.48 -1.19
C HIS A 113 -4.67 2.84 -0.58
N ILE A 114 -4.16 3.77 -1.38
CA ILE A 114 -3.75 5.12 -0.94
C ILE A 114 -4.92 5.83 -0.24
N LEU A 115 -6.08 5.83 -0.86
CA LEU A 115 -7.37 6.15 -0.23
C LEU A 115 -8.01 4.83 0.20
N PRO A 116 -8.30 4.63 1.50
CA PRO A 116 -8.75 3.35 2.02
C PRO A 116 -10.03 2.85 1.35
N ARG A 117 -10.04 1.61 0.89
CA ARG A 117 -11.17 1.01 0.17
C ARG A 117 -12.45 0.89 1.00
N VAL A 118 -12.34 0.93 2.32
CA VAL A 118 -13.50 0.92 3.22
C VAL A 118 -14.31 2.19 3.05
N ASP A 119 -13.63 3.34 2.98
CA ASP A 119 -14.24 4.66 2.83
C ASP A 119 -14.41 5.06 1.36
N PHE A 120 -13.52 4.60 0.47
CA PHE A 120 -13.45 4.96 -0.94
C PHE A 120 -13.61 3.73 -1.83
N VAL A 121 -14.74 3.02 -1.70
CA VAL A 121 -14.98 1.75 -2.39
C VAL A 121 -14.85 1.88 -3.91
N GLN A 122 -15.28 3.02 -4.49
CA GLN A 122 -15.19 3.32 -5.91
C GLN A 122 -13.76 3.32 -6.46
N TYR A 123 -12.76 3.49 -5.61
CA TYR A 123 -11.36 3.54 -6.01
C TYR A 123 -10.59 2.24 -5.71
N THR A 124 -11.30 1.18 -5.29
CA THR A 124 -10.67 -0.12 -4.94
C THR A 124 -9.79 -0.67 -6.07
N PHE A 125 -10.19 -0.48 -7.32
CA PHE A 125 -9.48 -0.98 -8.50
C PHE A 125 -8.90 0.13 -9.37
N HIS A 126 -8.87 1.36 -8.87
CA HIS A 126 -8.34 2.50 -9.61
C HIS A 126 -6.80 2.54 -9.51
N PHE A 127 -6.09 2.52 -10.65
CA PHE A 127 -4.63 2.40 -10.66
C PHE A 127 -3.89 3.52 -9.93
N TRP A 128 -4.41 4.74 -9.94
CA TRP A 128 -3.82 5.82 -9.14
C TRP A 128 -4.00 5.64 -7.63
N ASN A 129 -4.96 4.81 -7.24
CA ASN A 129 -5.17 4.46 -5.83
C ASN A 129 -4.33 3.27 -5.36
N LEU A 130 -3.59 2.62 -6.26
CA LEU A 130 -2.83 1.41 -5.97
C LEU A 130 -1.33 1.68 -5.98
N ALA A 131 -0.66 1.22 -4.95
CA ALA A 131 0.78 1.28 -4.79
C ALA A 131 1.27 0.02 -4.04
N VAL A 132 2.58 -0.16 -3.91
CA VAL A 132 3.13 -1.22 -3.05
C VAL A 132 3.81 -0.57 -1.84
N ALA A 133 3.39 -0.95 -0.66
CA ALA A 133 4.01 -0.55 0.58
C ALA A 133 4.87 -1.68 1.18
N CYS A 134 5.83 -1.32 2.02
CA CYS A 134 6.40 -2.32 2.93
C CYS A 134 5.39 -2.66 4.03
N PHE A 135 5.58 -3.80 4.67
CA PHE A 135 4.70 -4.27 5.72
C PHE A 135 4.50 -3.23 6.84
N ASP A 136 5.60 -2.63 7.32
CA ASP A 136 5.56 -1.65 8.39
C ASP A 136 4.69 -0.42 8.06
N CYS A 137 4.90 0.17 6.88
CA CYS A 137 4.12 1.32 6.45
C CYS A 137 2.63 0.99 6.31
N ASN A 138 2.33 -0.19 5.76
CA ASN A 138 0.95 -0.67 5.62
C ASN A 138 0.29 -0.88 6.99
N GLN A 139 1.02 -1.46 7.97
CA GLN A 139 0.51 -1.69 9.32
C GLN A 139 0.33 -0.38 10.12
N ILE A 140 1.18 0.62 9.93
CA ILE A 140 1.02 1.91 10.59
C ILE A 140 -0.15 2.69 9.97
N LYS A 141 -0.29 2.67 8.65
CA LYS A 141 -1.35 3.42 7.97
C LYS A 141 -2.73 2.79 8.14
N LEU A 142 -2.85 1.48 7.97
CA LEU A 142 -4.15 0.78 7.97
C LEU A 142 -5.19 1.49 7.09
N ASP A 143 -6.41 1.70 7.64
CA ASP A 143 -7.52 2.40 6.99
C ASP A 143 -7.55 3.90 7.30
N ALA A 144 -6.41 4.49 7.73
CA ALA A 144 -6.36 5.92 8.04
C ALA A 144 -6.64 6.77 6.80
N VAL A 145 -7.64 7.64 6.91
CA VAL A 145 -8.00 8.63 5.88
C VAL A 145 -7.18 9.88 6.12
N TRP A 146 -6.40 10.29 5.11
CA TRP A 146 -5.52 11.48 5.20
C TRP A 146 -5.97 12.63 4.33
N VAL A 147 -7.04 12.44 3.56
CA VAL A 147 -7.70 13.49 2.76
C VAL A 147 -8.93 14.03 3.49
N ASN A 148 -9.41 15.17 3.05
CA ASN A 148 -10.63 15.76 3.58
C ASN A 148 -11.87 14.93 3.17
N ASP A 149 -12.90 14.95 3.99
CA ASP A 149 -14.11 14.14 3.82
C ASP A 149 -14.87 14.42 2.52
N ASP A 150 -14.77 15.65 1.98
CA ASP A 150 -15.38 16.03 0.71
C ASP A 150 -14.98 15.15 -0.49
N LYS A 151 -13.86 14.46 -0.38
CA LYS A 151 -13.37 13.53 -1.43
C LYS A 151 -14.13 12.20 -1.46
N ARG A 152 -14.86 11.86 -0.38
CA ARG A 152 -15.62 10.60 -0.29
C ARG A 152 -16.77 10.51 -1.27
N ASP A 153 -17.35 11.66 -1.60
CA ASP A 153 -18.54 11.75 -2.46
C ASP A 153 -18.22 11.89 -3.95
N LEU A 154 -16.93 11.91 -4.31
CA LEU A 154 -16.51 11.97 -5.71
C LEU A 154 -16.51 10.59 -6.35
N GLU A 155 -17.20 10.42 -7.47
CA GLU A 155 -17.10 9.19 -8.28
C GLU A 155 -15.78 9.13 -9.03
N ALA A 156 -15.34 10.26 -9.60
CA ALA A 156 -14.05 10.36 -10.27
C ALA A 156 -12.90 10.49 -9.27
N TYR A 157 -11.79 9.79 -9.54
CA TYR A 157 -10.58 9.90 -8.72
C TYR A 157 -10.07 11.34 -8.68
N PRO A 158 -9.74 11.89 -7.50
CA PRO A 158 -9.30 13.27 -7.38
C PRO A 158 -8.06 13.55 -8.23
N ALA A 159 -8.05 14.69 -8.90
CA ALA A 159 -6.89 15.14 -9.66
C ALA A 159 -5.68 15.42 -8.74
N PRO A 160 -4.43 15.36 -9.24
CA PRO A 160 -3.22 15.60 -8.44
C PRO A 160 -3.25 16.90 -7.63
N ALA A 161 -3.76 17.97 -8.21
CA ALA A 161 -3.91 19.27 -7.55
C ALA A 161 -4.85 19.27 -6.33
N ALA A 162 -5.68 18.24 -6.17
CA ALA A 162 -6.56 18.07 -5.02
C ALA A 162 -5.84 17.56 -3.75
N PHE A 163 -4.59 17.07 -3.89
CA PHE A 163 -3.80 16.55 -2.77
C PHE A 163 -2.84 17.60 -2.22
N THR A 164 -3.39 18.70 -1.71
CA THR A 164 -2.62 19.85 -1.22
C THR A 164 -1.93 19.60 0.12
N GLU A 165 -2.49 18.74 0.97
CA GLU A 165 -1.97 18.42 2.30
C GLU A 165 -1.48 16.98 2.42
N MET A 166 -2.04 16.06 1.64
CA MET A 166 -1.67 14.66 1.65
C MET A 166 -0.57 14.36 0.64
N TYR A 167 0.51 13.72 1.08
CA TYR A 167 1.46 13.11 0.16
C TYR A 167 0.81 11.94 -0.59
N HIS A 168 0.74 12.04 -1.92
CA HIS A 168 0.19 11.00 -2.77
C HIS A 168 1.30 10.30 -3.57
N PRO A 169 1.61 9.01 -3.29
CA PRO A 169 2.81 8.36 -3.84
C PRO A 169 2.82 8.19 -5.37
N ARG A 170 1.66 8.27 -6.01
CA ARG A 170 1.56 8.15 -7.48
C ARG A 170 1.62 9.49 -8.20
N PHE A 171 1.46 10.61 -7.48
CA PHE A 171 1.42 11.96 -8.05
C PHE A 171 2.59 12.83 -7.64
N HIS A 172 3.15 12.58 -6.47
CA HIS A 172 4.22 13.36 -5.91
C HIS A 172 5.56 12.62 -5.96
N LYS A 173 6.63 13.32 -6.31
CA LYS A 173 7.98 12.79 -6.19
C LYS A 173 8.44 12.92 -4.74
N PHE A 174 8.78 11.79 -4.13
CA PHE A 174 9.15 11.76 -2.71
C PHE A 174 10.24 12.77 -2.34
N ALA A 175 11.31 12.86 -3.14
CA ALA A 175 12.43 13.75 -2.87
C ALA A 175 12.08 15.26 -2.92
N GLU A 176 10.95 15.63 -3.54
CA GLU A 176 10.46 17.02 -3.55
C GLU A 176 9.68 17.36 -2.27
N HIS A 177 9.25 16.35 -1.49
CA HIS A 177 8.42 16.53 -0.30
C HIS A 177 9.10 16.10 0.99
N VAL A 178 10.00 15.12 0.94
CA VAL A 178 10.66 14.55 2.11
C VAL A 178 12.16 14.41 1.84
N ARG A 179 12.97 14.92 2.76
CA ARG A 179 14.39 14.60 2.80
C ARG A 179 14.58 13.33 3.59
N PHE A 180 15.21 12.34 2.96
CA PHE A 180 15.45 11.04 3.53
C PHE A 180 16.93 10.76 3.68
N ILE A 181 17.34 10.37 4.88
CA ILE A 181 18.71 9.96 5.20
C ILE A 181 18.61 8.58 5.84
N ARG A 182 19.35 7.62 5.31
CA ARG A 182 19.47 6.29 5.89
C ARG A 182 20.95 5.99 6.13
N VAL A 183 21.28 5.68 7.37
CA VAL A 183 22.60 5.22 7.79
C VAL A 183 22.49 3.76 8.15
N GLN A 184 23.35 2.94 7.57
CA GLN A 184 23.43 1.52 7.85
C GLN A 184 24.87 1.17 8.24
N THR A 185 25.02 0.57 9.39
CA THR A 185 26.25 -0.08 9.86
C THR A 185 26.07 -1.59 9.86
N ASN A 186 27.06 -2.34 10.30
CA ASN A 186 26.94 -3.80 10.47
C ASN A 186 25.88 -4.19 11.52
N GLU A 187 25.63 -3.31 12.46
CA GLU A 187 24.78 -3.59 13.63
C GLU A 187 23.45 -2.83 13.61
N GLN A 188 23.41 -1.65 12.99
CA GLN A 188 22.28 -0.73 13.11
C GLN A 188 21.85 -0.13 11.78
N ILE A 189 20.57 0.12 11.66
CA ILE A 189 19.97 0.89 10.57
C ILE A 189 19.15 2.01 11.19
N ILE A 190 19.42 3.25 10.78
CA ILE A 190 18.69 4.44 11.23
C ILE A 190 18.16 5.17 10.00
N SER A 191 16.87 5.40 9.97
CA SER A 191 16.19 6.18 8.94
C SER A 191 15.66 7.50 9.52
N ILE A 192 16.05 8.62 8.92
CA ILE A 192 15.63 9.97 9.31
C ILE A 192 14.84 10.57 8.15
N TYR A 193 13.67 11.10 8.46
CA TYR A 193 12.77 11.73 7.50
C TYR A 193 12.47 13.16 7.92
N VAL A 194 12.65 14.12 7.01
CA VAL A 194 12.34 15.53 7.24
C VAL A 194 11.40 16.01 6.14
N GLY A 195 10.18 16.36 6.51
CA GLY A 195 9.20 16.93 5.58
C GLY A 195 9.57 18.38 5.21
N ILE A 196 9.73 18.63 3.91
CA ILE A 196 10.13 19.95 3.36
C ILE A 196 8.95 20.71 2.73
N THR A 197 7.81 20.06 2.56
CA THR A 197 6.55 20.67 2.12
C THR A 197 5.43 20.26 3.08
N VAL A 198 4.25 20.87 2.93
CA VAL A 198 3.06 20.51 3.73
C VAL A 198 2.76 19.02 3.60
N GLN A 199 2.75 18.47 2.38
CA GLN A 199 2.52 17.05 2.11
C GLN A 199 3.57 16.16 2.80
N GLY A 200 4.83 16.53 2.70
CA GLY A 200 5.94 15.81 3.33
C GLY A 200 5.88 15.88 4.86
N GLN A 201 5.56 17.04 5.44
CA GLN A 201 5.38 17.20 6.87
C GLN A 201 4.24 16.35 7.40
N GLN A 202 3.10 16.32 6.70
CA GLN A 202 1.97 15.46 7.04
C GLN A 202 2.31 13.98 6.94
N LEU A 203 3.04 13.55 5.90
CA LEU A 203 3.52 12.17 5.79
C LEU A 203 4.46 11.81 6.95
N CYS A 204 5.40 12.69 7.30
CA CYS A 204 6.29 12.48 8.44
C CYS A 204 5.51 12.38 9.75
N LEU A 205 4.56 13.28 9.97
CA LEU A 205 3.76 13.33 11.20
C LEU A 205 2.85 12.12 11.36
N LYS A 206 2.21 11.66 10.28
CA LYS A 206 1.19 10.61 10.32
C LYS A 206 1.76 9.19 10.21
N LEU A 207 2.97 9.03 9.66
CA LEU A 207 3.52 7.71 9.39
C LEU A 207 5.03 7.57 9.67
N LEU A 208 5.88 8.43 9.07
CA LEU A 208 7.31 8.17 9.04
C LEU A 208 8.00 8.34 10.39
N LYS A 209 7.49 9.19 11.28
CA LYS A 209 8.01 9.33 12.64
C LYS A 209 7.87 8.04 13.45
N ASP A 210 6.71 7.37 13.34
CA ASP A 210 6.46 6.13 14.06
C ASP A 210 7.33 5.00 13.51
N LEU A 211 7.58 5.00 12.20
CA LEU A 211 8.50 4.08 11.56
C LEU A 211 9.95 4.27 12.04
N SER A 212 10.46 5.53 12.08
CA SER A 212 11.80 5.85 12.58
C SER A 212 11.95 5.49 14.05
N ALA A 213 10.96 5.81 14.86
CA ALA A 213 10.94 5.48 16.27
C ALA A 213 10.99 3.97 16.51
N ARG A 214 10.25 3.18 15.72
CA ARG A 214 10.32 1.71 15.76
C ARG A 214 11.72 1.20 15.42
N GLU A 215 12.37 1.73 14.40
CA GLU A 215 13.76 1.36 14.06
C GLU A 215 14.71 1.62 15.24
N ILE A 216 14.60 2.76 15.91
CA ILE A 216 15.43 3.11 17.06
C ILE A 216 15.22 2.11 18.21
N VAL A 217 13.96 1.80 18.55
CA VAL A 217 13.67 0.83 19.62
C VAL A 217 14.20 -0.56 19.30
N LEU A 218 14.06 -1.02 18.07
CA LEU A 218 14.59 -2.32 17.65
C LEU A 218 16.12 -2.36 17.67
N ASN A 219 16.77 -1.29 17.26
CA ASN A 219 18.24 -1.19 17.28
C ASN A 219 18.80 -1.12 18.72
N SER A 220 18.04 -0.54 19.66
CA SER A 220 18.44 -0.50 21.07
C SER A 220 18.13 -1.79 21.85
N ASN A 221 17.48 -2.77 21.21
CA ASN A 221 17.16 -4.06 21.82
C ASN A 221 17.50 -5.22 20.86
N PRO A 222 18.78 -5.66 20.82
CA PRO A 222 19.23 -6.70 19.91
C PRO A 222 18.50 -8.05 20.06
N GLU A 223 18.12 -8.43 21.28
CA GLU A 223 17.39 -9.67 21.54
C GLU A 223 15.99 -9.64 20.92
N LEU A 224 15.26 -8.53 21.08
CA LEU A 224 13.96 -8.33 20.47
C LEU A 224 14.09 -8.33 18.95
N LYS A 225 15.13 -7.71 18.39
CA LYS A 225 15.42 -7.69 16.96
C LYS A 225 15.65 -9.11 16.44
N ALA A 226 16.50 -9.89 17.10
CA ALA A 226 16.79 -11.28 16.74
C ALA A 226 15.53 -12.17 16.82
N ALA A 227 14.73 -12.03 17.87
CA ALA A 227 13.46 -12.76 18.01
C ALA A 227 12.49 -12.44 16.86
N LEU A 228 12.37 -11.17 16.47
CA LEU A 228 11.54 -10.75 15.35
C LEU A 228 12.07 -11.31 14.01
N GLU A 229 13.37 -11.36 13.80
CA GLU A 229 13.96 -11.93 12.59
C GLU A 229 13.65 -13.42 12.47
N VAL A 230 13.77 -14.19 13.56
CA VAL A 230 13.40 -15.61 13.61
C VAL A 230 11.91 -15.81 13.29
N ILE A 231 11.04 -15.06 13.93
CA ILE A 231 9.59 -15.11 13.69
C ILE A 231 9.29 -14.80 12.21
N ASN A 232 9.95 -13.81 11.64
CA ASN A 232 9.75 -13.40 10.25
C ASN A 232 10.19 -14.47 9.24
N VAL A 233 11.30 -15.17 9.50
CA VAL A 233 11.79 -16.27 8.67
C VAL A 233 10.79 -17.44 8.69
N HIS A 234 10.28 -17.80 9.87
CA HIS A 234 9.27 -18.88 10.01
C HIS A 234 7.94 -18.55 9.32
N ALA A 235 7.51 -17.30 9.34
CA ALA A 235 6.30 -16.89 8.64
C ALA A 235 6.43 -16.90 7.12
N ALA A 236 7.63 -16.67 6.61
CA ALA A 236 7.91 -16.74 5.17
C ALA A 236 7.91 -18.18 4.64
N THR A 237 8.22 -19.16 5.49
CA THR A 237 8.34 -20.58 5.12
C THR A 237 7.03 -21.38 5.30
N ASN A 238 6.13 -20.94 6.18
CA ASN A 238 4.85 -21.60 6.46
C ASN A 238 3.68 -20.73 5.98
N GLU A 239 3.21 -20.98 4.76
CA GLU A 239 2.27 -20.10 4.06
C GLU A 239 0.88 -19.91 4.72
N ASN A 240 0.44 -20.72 5.72
CA ASN A 240 -0.98 -20.71 6.08
C ASN A 240 -1.39 -20.78 7.57
N SER A 241 -0.52 -21.05 8.55
CA SER A 241 -1.01 -21.28 9.91
C SER A 241 -0.70 -20.22 10.97
N LEU A 242 0.36 -19.45 10.83
CA LEU A 242 0.80 -18.47 11.84
C LEU A 242 0.69 -17.01 11.41
N ARG A 243 0.17 -16.74 10.22
CA ARG A 243 0.11 -15.39 9.67
C ARG A 243 -0.80 -14.44 10.46
N PRO A 244 -2.01 -14.84 10.90
CA PRO A 244 -2.86 -13.97 11.71
C PRO A 244 -2.25 -13.61 13.06
N GLU A 245 -1.64 -14.58 13.73
CA GLU A 245 -0.99 -14.40 15.03
C GLU A 245 0.23 -13.49 14.92
N MET A 246 0.95 -13.59 13.82
CA MET A 246 2.10 -12.73 13.55
C MET A 246 1.69 -11.31 13.20
N GLU A 247 0.64 -11.13 12.42
CA GLU A 247 0.06 -9.82 12.16
C GLU A 247 -0.42 -9.18 13.47
N ALA A 248 -1.06 -9.95 14.36
CA ALA A 248 -1.46 -9.50 15.68
C ALA A 248 -0.27 -9.13 16.57
N PHE A 249 0.79 -9.94 16.57
CA PHE A 249 2.02 -9.65 17.32
C PHE A 249 2.72 -8.38 16.81
N HIS A 250 2.88 -8.23 15.50
CA HIS A 250 3.47 -7.03 14.91
C HIS A 250 2.65 -5.77 15.21
N LYS A 251 1.32 -5.89 15.18
CA LYS A 251 0.42 -4.80 15.56
C LYS A 251 0.59 -4.42 17.02
N ALA A 252 0.57 -5.40 17.93
CA ALA A 252 0.76 -5.17 19.36
C ALA A 252 2.12 -4.54 19.67
N LEU A 253 3.20 -4.99 19.00
CA LEU A 253 4.52 -4.41 19.14
C LEU A 253 4.56 -2.95 18.64
N ALA A 254 3.94 -2.66 17.50
CA ALA A 254 3.87 -1.30 16.96
C ALA A 254 3.08 -0.37 17.89
N GLU A 255 1.97 -0.83 18.44
CA GLU A 255 1.15 -0.09 19.41
C GLU A 255 1.92 0.14 20.73
N SER A 256 2.57 -0.88 21.29
CA SER A 256 3.37 -0.76 22.51
C SER A 256 4.56 0.19 22.32
N THR A 257 5.24 0.10 21.19
CA THR A 257 6.35 0.99 20.86
C THR A 257 5.88 2.46 20.72
N SER A 258 4.73 2.66 20.07
CA SER A 258 4.12 3.98 19.94
C SER A 258 3.70 4.56 21.30
N GLN A 259 3.18 3.73 22.22
CA GLN A 259 2.83 4.15 23.57
C GLN A 259 4.06 4.53 24.41
N LEU A 260 5.15 3.76 24.33
CA LEU A 260 6.40 4.06 25.03
C LEU A 260 6.97 5.41 24.59
N ILE A 261 6.92 5.71 23.29
CA ILE A 261 7.40 6.98 22.75
C ILE A 261 6.51 8.14 23.19
N LYS A 262 5.19 7.95 23.18
CA LYS A 262 4.22 8.98 23.62
C LYS A 262 4.25 9.18 25.15
N GLY A 263 4.53 8.13 25.93
CA GLY A 263 4.63 8.17 27.38
C GLY A 263 5.94 8.76 27.92
N GLY A 264 6.99 8.81 27.13
CA GLY A 264 8.29 9.38 27.49
C GLY A 264 8.38 10.91 27.45
N THR A 265 7.31 11.59 27.03
CA THR A 265 7.19 13.06 27.07
C THR A 265 6.42 13.51 28.32
N ARG A 266 6.99 13.24 29.51
CA ARG A 266 6.63 13.92 30.76
C ARG A 266 7.80 14.72 31.27
#